data_352dfdc02675744e24a78261285797f6
#
_entry.id   352dfdc02675744e24a78261285797f6
#
_cell.length_a   1.000
_cell.length_b   1.000
_cell.length_c   1.000
_cell.angle_alpha   90.00
_cell.angle_beta   90.00
_cell.angle_gamma   90.00
#
_symmetry.space_group_name_H-M   'P 1'
#
loop_
_entity.id
_entity.type
_entity.pdbx_description
1 polymer ?
#
loop_
_entity_poly.entity_id
_entity_poly.type
_entity_poly.pdbx_seq_one_letter_code
_entity_poly.pdbx_strand_id
1 'polypeptide(L)'
;MNKALFVYITLAGLALGVFAIWPELDLAGARYFYHAGGFFGRNDFERFGRDFFRVTPFVVLVAYAALWLAKRLGAKPRWAPSGRAMIFLIATMVIGPGLIVNLGFKDHWHRPRPIQTQDFNGPNPFVPWYDNNGGCRKNCSFVSGEASTGFWMVAPASVLPPPWRAPAMVAAFAFGFGASLLRLAFGGHYLSDVLLGGLITLIVVEIVRRVIWPKGGRENVKGYDFDRLRKKTPLT
;
A
#
# COMPACT_ATOMS: atom_id res chain seq x y z
N MET A 1 -0.20 23.24 -2.26
CA MET A 1 -0.26 21.78 -1.95
C MET A 1 -1.04 21.11 -3.07
N ASN A 2 -0.61 19.92 -3.58
CA ASN A 2 -1.36 19.20 -4.63
C ASN A 2 -2.66 18.63 -4.03
N LYS A 3 -3.74 18.62 -4.81
CA LYS A 3 -5.04 18.13 -4.38
C LYS A 3 -4.95 16.70 -3.77
N ALA A 4 -4.18 15.78 -4.40
CA ALA A 4 -4.02 14.42 -3.90
C ALA A 4 -3.33 14.36 -2.52
N LEU A 5 -2.21 15.07 -2.33
CA LEU A 5 -1.52 15.11 -1.04
C LEU A 5 -2.40 15.69 0.06
N PHE A 6 -3.12 16.78 -0.25
CA PHE A 6 -4.08 17.37 0.69
C PHE A 6 -5.15 16.35 1.10
N VAL A 7 -5.74 15.67 0.12
CA VAL A 7 -6.77 14.63 0.38
C VAL A 7 -6.22 13.51 1.26
N TYR A 8 -5.03 12.97 0.95
CA TYR A 8 -4.47 11.89 1.75
C TYR A 8 -4.11 12.31 3.18
N ILE A 9 -3.59 13.52 3.38
CA ILE A 9 -3.33 14.06 4.73
C ILE A 9 -4.64 14.26 5.49
N THR A 10 -5.67 14.83 4.84
CA THR A 10 -6.98 15.03 5.45
C THR A 10 -7.62 13.70 5.83
N LEU A 11 -7.58 12.70 4.93
CA LEU A 11 -8.11 11.36 5.22
C LEU A 11 -7.35 10.68 6.36
N ALA A 12 -6.03 10.85 6.43
CA ALA A 12 -5.24 10.30 7.54
C ALA A 12 -5.59 10.97 8.87
N GLY A 13 -5.73 12.30 8.89
CA GLY A 13 -6.18 13.04 10.08
C GLY A 13 -7.58 12.66 10.52
N LEU A 14 -8.51 12.51 9.57
CA LEU A 14 -9.88 12.04 9.85
C LEU A 14 -9.87 10.61 10.42
N ALA A 15 -9.11 9.71 9.81
CA ALA A 15 -8.99 8.33 10.31
C ALA A 15 -8.43 8.30 11.73
N LEU A 16 -7.35 9.04 12.01
CA LEU A 16 -6.79 9.17 13.36
C LEU A 16 -7.83 9.68 14.35
N GLY A 17 -8.58 10.74 14.00
CA GLY A 17 -9.62 11.32 14.85
C GLY A 17 -10.79 10.37 15.09
N VAL A 18 -11.33 9.76 14.04
CA VAL A 18 -12.47 8.81 14.14
C VAL A 18 -12.11 7.64 15.04
N PHE A 19 -10.97 6.98 14.81
CA PHE A 19 -10.56 5.84 15.64
C PHE A 19 -9.98 6.23 17.01
N ALA A 20 -9.74 7.52 17.27
CA ALA A 20 -9.45 8.00 18.62
C ALA A 20 -10.73 8.22 19.44
N ILE A 21 -11.80 8.73 18.80
CA ILE A 21 -13.08 9.00 19.46
C ILE A 21 -13.90 7.69 19.61
N TRP A 22 -13.85 6.81 18.61
CA TRP A 22 -14.59 5.55 18.56
C TRP A 22 -13.67 4.36 18.31
N PRO A 23 -12.79 3.99 19.28
CA PRO A 23 -11.86 2.87 19.12
C PRO A 23 -12.56 1.52 18.94
N GLU A 24 -13.82 1.38 19.39
CA GLU A 24 -14.66 0.21 19.20
C GLU A 24 -14.97 -0.11 17.73
N LEU A 25 -14.81 0.83 16.80
CA LEU A 25 -14.92 0.57 15.37
C LEU A 25 -13.87 -0.43 14.88
N ASP A 26 -12.69 -0.45 15.50
CA ASP A 26 -11.66 -1.43 15.22
C ASP A 26 -12.09 -2.84 15.65
N LEU A 27 -12.70 -2.95 16.82
CA LEU A 27 -13.28 -4.23 17.30
C LEU A 27 -14.47 -4.66 16.46
N ALA A 28 -15.37 -3.74 16.12
CA ALA A 28 -16.52 -4.03 15.25
C ALA A 28 -16.08 -4.56 13.88
N GLY A 29 -15.08 -3.91 13.26
CA GLY A 29 -14.50 -4.36 12.01
C GLY A 29 -13.85 -5.74 12.12
N ALA A 30 -13.15 -6.02 13.21
CA ALA A 30 -12.55 -7.33 13.45
C ALA A 30 -13.60 -8.42 13.72
N ARG A 31 -14.67 -8.11 14.49
CA ARG A 31 -15.80 -9.03 14.77
C ARG A 31 -16.53 -9.48 13.51
N TYR A 32 -16.62 -8.63 12.48
CA TYR A 32 -17.22 -9.00 11.19
C TYR A 32 -16.54 -10.20 10.54
N PHE A 33 -15.23 -10.40 10.78
CA PHE A 33 -14.46 -11.52 10.23
C PHE A 33 -14.22 -12.66 11.24
N TYR A 34 -14.80 -12.58 12.45
CA TYR A 34 -14.63 -13.59 13.48
C TYR A 34 -15.90 -14.40 13.65
N HIS A 35 -15.87 -15.69 13.28
CA HIS A 35 -17.02 -16.60 13.35
C HIS A 35 -16.60 -17.97 13.88
N ALA A 36 -17.50 -18.61 14.61
CA ALA A 36 -17.30 -19.97 15.16
C ALA A 36 -15.97 -20.14 15.93
N GLY A 37 -15.55 -19.08 16.66
CA GLY A 37 -14.31 -19.13 17.45
C GLY A 37 -13.02 -18.89 16.68
N GLY A 38 -13.08 -18.43 15.41
CA GLY A 38 -11.91 -18.14 14.59
C GLY A 38 -12.11 -17.04 13.57
N PHE A 39 -11.00 -16.50 13.07
CA PHE A 39 -11.01 -15.58 11.93
C PHE A 39 -11.10 -16.34 10.62
N PHE A 40 -11.79 -15.77 9.63
CA PHE A 40 -11.73 -16.23 8.26
C PHE A 40 -10.26 -16.17 7.76
N GLY A 41 -9.97 -16.94 6.74
CA GLY A 41 -8.72 -16.74 6.10
C GLY A 41 -7.55 -17.53 6.65
N ARG A 42 -7.78 -18.73 7.16
CA ARG A 42 -6.70 -19.62 7.64
C ARG A 42 -6.56 -20.92 6.88
N ASN A 43 -7.23 -21.03 5.72
CA ASN A 43 -7.05 -22.16 4.81
C ASN A 43 -5.91 -21.91 3.79
N ASP A 44 -5.55 -22.93 3.01
CA ASP A 44 -4.41 -22.86 2.09
C ASP A 44 -4.64 -21.87 0.93
N PHE A 45 -5.88 -21.74 0.44
CA PHE A 45 -6.22 -20.75 -0.60
C PHE A 45 -5.98 -19.32 -0.13
N GLU A 46 -6.34 -19.03 1.08
CA GLU A 46 -6.18 -17.70 1.67
C GLU A 46 -4.71 -17.42 2.02
N ARG A 47 -3.93 -18.42 2.43
CA ARG A 47 -2.46 -18.30 2.56
C ARG A 47 -1.83 -17.96 1.21
N PHE A 48 -2.25 -18.63 0.13
CA PHE A 48 -1.81 -18.30 -1.22
C PHE A 48 -2.17 -16.85 -1.58
N GLY A 49 -3.41 -16.42 -1.33
CA GLY A 49 -3.84 -15.03 -1.56
C GLY A 49 -2.97 -14.02 -0.81
N ARG A 50 -2.66 -14.31 0.46
CA ARG A 50 -1.76 -13.47 1.26
C ARG A 50 -0.35 -13.40 0.66
N ASP A 51 0.23 -14.53 0.26
CA ASP A 51 1.56 -14.56 -0.34
C ASP A 51 1.57 -13.84 -1.68
N PHE A 52 0.51 -13.95 -2.48
CA PHE A 52 0.32 -13.18 -3.70
C PHE A 52 0.39 -11.68 -3.44
N PHE A 53 -0.40 -11.14 -2.50
CA PHE A 53 -0.40 -9.71 -2.17
C PHE A 53 0.94 -9.25 -1.57
N ARG A 54 1.61 -10.10 -0.81
CA ARG A 54 2.89 -9.80 -0.17
C ARG A 54 4.04 -9.76 -1.16
N VAL A 55 4.09 -10.70 -2.11
CA VAL A 55 5.23 -10.89 -3.03
C VAL A 55 5.10 -10.01 -4.28
N THR A 56 3.89 -9.83 -4.81
CA THR A 56 3.66 -9.10 -6.06
C THR A 56 4.30 -7.70 -6.12
N PRO A 57 4.25 -6.84 -5.08
CA PRO A 57 4.90 -5.53 -5.14
C PRO A 57 6.42 -5.60 -5.38
N PHE A 58 7.09 -6.59 -4.79
CA PHE A 58 8.53 -6.81 -5.00
C PHE A 58 8.82 -7.36 -6.39
N VAL A 59 8.00 -8.28 -6.89
CA VAL A 59 8.11 -8.78 -8.27
C VAL A 59 7.95 -7.64 -9.27
N VAL A 60 6.99 -6.75 -9.05
CA VAL A 60 6.79 -5.56 -9.89
C VAL A 60 8.01 -4.65 -9.84
N LEU A 61 8.56 -4.38 -8.66
CA LEU A 61 9.77 -3.55 -8.54
C LEU A 61 10.96 -4.18 -9.29
N VAL A 62 11.16 -5.49 -9.15
CA VAL A 62 12.22 -6.24 -9.85
C VAL A 62 11.99 -6.20 -11.37
N ALA A 63 10.75 -6.35 -11.84
CA ALA A 63 10.42 -6.26 -13.26
C ALA A 63 10.75 -4.86 -13.84
N TYR A 64 10.43 -3.78 -13.11
CA TYR A 64 10.82 -2.43 -13.52
C TYR A 64 12.34 -2.25 -13.56
N ALA A 65 13.05 -2.79 -12.56
CA ALA A 65 14.51 -2.77 -12.50
C ALA A 65 15.13 -3.54 -13.68
N ALA A 66 14.59 -4.72 -14.02
CA ALA A 66 15.03 -5.53 -15.15
C ALA A 66 14.83 -4.80 -16.49
N LEU A 67 13.69 -4.16 -16.71
CA LEU A 67 13.43 -3.35 -17.91
C LEU A 67 14.38 -2.15 -18.02
N TRP A 68 14.65 -1.49 -16.90
CA TRP A 68 15.60 -0.39 -16.85
C TRP A 68 17.02 -0.85 -17.16
N LEU A 69 17.45 -1.96 -16.57
CA LEU A 69 18.78 -2.54 -16.81
C LEU A 69 18.94 -3.02 -18.27
N ALA A 70 17.96 -3.74 -18.81
CA ALA A 70 17.96 -4.18 -20.20
C ALA A 70 18.13 -3.00 -21.15
N LYS A 71 17.44 -1.88 -20.90
CA LYS A 71 17.63 -0.64 -21.69
C LYS A 71 19.05 -0.08 -21.56
N ARG A 72 19.66 -0.14 -20.38
CA ARG A 72 21.05 0.30 -20.16
C ARG A 72 22.06 -0.57 -20.88
N LEU A 73 21.75 -1.85 -21.04
CA LEU A 73 22.58 -2.83 -21.76
C LEU A 73 22.34 -2.84 -23.28
N GLY A 74 21.60 -1.85 -23.82
CA GLY A 74 21.38 -1.68 -25.25
C GLY A 74 20.13 -2.36 -25.81
N ALA A 75 19.36 -3.08 -25.02
CA ALA A 75 18.07 -3.60 -25.45
C ALA A 75 17.07 -2.44 -25.69
N LYS A 76 16.09 -2.68 -26.57
CA LYS A 76 15.06 -1.70 -26.95
C LYS A 76 13.66 -2.16 -26.50
N PRO A 77 13.38 -2.30 -25.20
CA PRO A 77 12.06 -2.66 -24.74
C PRO A 77 11.06 -1.59 -25.20
N ARG A 78 9.83 -2.04 -25.54
CA ARG A 78 8.76 -1.13 -26.01
C ARG A 78 8.50 0.02 -25.02
N TRP A 79 8.69 -0.25 -23.73
CA TRP A 79 8.68 0.72 -22.66
C TRP A 79 9.67 0.31 -21.56
N ALA A 80 10.40 1.27 -21.04
CA ALA A 80 11.27 1.09 -19.88
C ALA A 80 11.30 2.38 -19.05
N PRO A 81 11.35 2.28 -17.72
CA PRO A 81 11.38 3.44 -16.84
C PRO A 81 12.67 4.26 -17.05
N SER A 82 12.59 5.55 -16.75
CA SER A 82 13.80 6.40 -16.66
C SER A 82 14.54 6.13 -15.35
N GLY A 83 15.78 6.64 -15.23
CA GLY A 83 16.53 6.59 -13.97
C GLY A 83 15.80 7.32 -12.84
N ARG A 84 15.12 8.45 -13.12
CA ARG A 84 14.29 9.16 -12.14
C ARG A 84 13.11 8.32 -11.67
N ALA A 85 12.44 7.60 -12.59
CA ALA A 85 11.36 6.69 -12.23
C ALA A 85 11.87 5.54 -11.34
N MET A 86 13.05 4.98 -11.63
CA MET A 86 13.63 3.94 -10.75
C MET A 86 13.96 4.46 -9.36
N ILE A 87 14.58 5.65 -9.25
CA ILE A 87 14.83 6.30 -7.95
C ILE A 87 13.50 6.52 -7.20
N PHE A 88 12.45 6.98 -7.90
CA PHE A 88 11.13 7.17 -7.32
C PHE A 88 10.54 5.86 -6.77
N LEU A 89 10.57 4.78 -7.54
CA LEU A 89 10.03 3.48 -7.13
C LEU A 89 10.79 2.91 -5.92
N ILE A 90 12.12 2.95 -5.96
CA ILE A 90 12.96 2.47 -4.84
C ILE A 90 12.75 3.34 -3.60
N ALA A 91 12.84 4.66 -3.75
CA ALA A 91 12.70 5.58 -2.62
C ALA A 91 11.33 5.45 -1.93
N THR A 92 10.24 5.36 -2.71
CA THR A 92 8.89 5.21 -2.13
C THR A 92 8.70 3.86 -1.44
N MET A 93 9.27 2.76 -1.95
CA MET A 93 9.23 1.45 -1.29
C MET A 93 10.05 1.45 0.01
N VAL A 94 11.25 2.01 -0.04
CA VAL A 94 12.15 2.04 1.12
C VAL A 94 11.62 2.96 2.21
N ILE A 95 11.19 4.18 1.87
CA ILE A 95 10.76 5.17 2.86
C ILE A 95 9.40 4.79 3.46
N GLY A 96 8.38 4.52 2.62
CA GLY A 96 7.02 4.24 3.08
C GLY A 96 6.92 2.88 3.79
N PRO A 97 6.80 1.78 3.04
CA PRO A 97 6.69 0.44 3.62
C PRO A 97 7.90 0.03 4.47
N GLY A 98 9.12 0.35 4.04
CA GLY A 98 10.36 -0.07 4.71
C GLY A 98 10.60 0.68 6.02
N LEU A 99 10.97 1.95 5.94
CA LEU A 99 11.44 2.73 7.09
C LEU A 99 10.30 3.15 8.00
N ILE A 100 9.26 3.80 7.47
CA ILE A 100 8.20 4.36 8.30
C ILE A 100 7.34 3.23 8.89
N VAL A 101 6.82 2.34 8.05
CA VAL A 101 5.86 1.34 8.50
C VAL A 101 6.53 0.17 9.22
N ASN A 102 7.51 -0.49 8.62
CA ASN A 102 8.09 -1.69 9.23
C ASN A 102 9.12 -1.38 10.32
N LEU A 103 10.03 -0.43 10.13
CA LEU A 103 11.01 -0.08 11.16
C LEU A 103 10.47 0.89 12.19
N GLY A 104 9.68 1.91 11.77
CA GLY A 104 9.18 2.95 12.66
C GLY A 104 8.04 2.49 13.56
N PHE A 105 7.01 1.86 13.00
CA PHE A 105 5.80 1.54 13.76
C PHE A 105 5.78 0.11 14.33
N LYS A 106 6.08 -0.92 13.54
CA LYS A 106 5.77 -2.31 13.91
C LYS A 106 6.45 -2.83 15.16
N ASP A 107 7.64 -2.38 15.47
CA ASP A 107 8.42 -2.86 16.61
C ASP A 107 8.38 -1.88 17.81
N HIS A 108 7.69 -0.74 17.65
CA HIS A 108 7.69 0.33 18.65
C HIS A 108 6.28 0.69 19.16
N TRP A 109 5.19 0.17 18.52
CA TRP A 109 3.82 0.57 18.87
C TRP A 109 3.10 -0.36 19.81
N HIS A 110 3.66 -1.51 20.12
CA HIS A 110 3.21 -2.51 21.11
C HIS A 110 1.73 -2.96 21.03
N ARG A 111 0.98 -2.58 19.97
CA ARG A 111 -0.43 -2.92 19.80
C ARG A 111 -0.61 -4.39 19.42
N PRO A 112 -1.34 -5.23 20.20
CA PRO A 112 -1.66 -6.59 19.84
C PRO A 112 -2.52 -6.65 18.56
N ARG A 113 -2.38 -7.73 17.79
CA ARG A 113 -3.25 -8.00 16.65
C ARG A 113 -4.63 -8.49 17.13
N PRO A 114 -5.72 -8.33 16.33
CA PRO A 114 -7.03 -8.84 16.69
C PRO A 114 -6.99 -10.28 17.22
N ILE A 115 -6.34 -11.20 16.49
CA ILE A 115 -6.21 -12.61 16.88
C ILE A 115 -5.47 -12.84 18.22
N GLN A 116 -4.81 -11.83 18.75
CA GLN A 116 -4.05 -11.90 20.00
C GLN A 116 -4.80 -11.25 21.16
N THR A 117 -6.02 -10.70 20.93
CA THR A 117 -6.76 -10.00 21.99
C THR A 117 -7.85 -10.85 22.61
N GLN A 118 -8.18 -10.54 23.87
CA GLN A 118 -9.17 -11.25 24.67
C GLN A 118 -10.55 -11.24 24.03
N ASP A 119 -10.89 -10.20 23.26
CA ASP A 119 -12.12 -10.13 22.46
C ASP A 119 -12.25 -11.26 21.43
N PHE A 120 -11.13 -11.91 21.07
CA PHE A 120 -11.04 -12.99 20.09
C PHE A 120 -10.28 -14.20 20.63
N ASN A 121 -10.42 -14.47 21.93
CA ASN A 121 -9.80 -15.60 22.65
C ASN A 121 -8.25 -15.56 22.69
N GLY A 122 -7.64 -14.39 22.53
CA GLY A 122 -6.21 -14.20 22.71
C GLY A 122 -5.85 -13.78 24.15
N PRO A 123 -4.55 -13.71 24.49
CA PRO A 123 -4.10 -13.43 25.86
C PRO A 123 -4.05 -11.94 26.22
N ASN A 124 -4.01 -11.02 25.24
CA ASN A 124 -3.76 -9.61 25.49
C ASN A 124 -5.07 -8.78 25.52
N PRO A 125 -5.11 -7.68 26.28
CA PRO A 125 -6.22 -6.73 26.15
C PRO A 125 -6.19 -6.02 24.80
N PHE A 126 -7.36 -5.57 24.32
CA PHE A 126 -7.43 -4.61 23.22
C PHE A 126 -6.89 -3.26 23.70
N VAL A 127 -6.09 -2.60 22.85
CA VAL A 127 -5.67 -1.20 23.05
C VAL A 127 -5.94 -0.38 21.80
N PRO A 128 -6.43 0.87 21.94
CA PRO A 128 -6.59 1.79 20.81
C PRO A 128 -5.27 2.08 20.11
N TRP A 129 -5.32 2.66 18.90
CA TRP A 129 -4.10 2.96 18.13
C TRP A 129 -3.17 3.95 18.84
N TYR A 130 -3.68 4.83 19.69
CA TYR A 130 -2.91 5.85 20.42
C TYR A 130 -2.33 5.36 21.76
N ASP A 131 -2.73 4.17 22.20
CA ASP A 131 -2.19 3.56 23.40
C ASP A 131 -1.04 2.61 23.07
N ASN A 132 0.11 2.86 23.68
CA ASN A 132 1.36 2.11 23.44
C ASN A 132 1.60 1.00 24.49
N ASN A 133 0.63 0.74 25.38
CA ASN A 133 0.79 -0.21 26.50
C ASN A 133 0.21 -1.62 26.18
N GLY A 134 0.12 -2.00 24.92
CA GLY A 134 -0.59 -3.21 24.50
C GLY A 134 0.13 -4.55 24.70
N GLY A 135 1.36 -4.58 25.20
CA GLY A 135 2.10 -5.81 25.53
C GLY A 135 2.66 -6.59 24.34
N CYS A 136 2.43 -6.19 23.10
CA CYS A 136 3.08 -6.79 21.93
C CYS A 136 4.55 -6.39 21.86
N ARG A 137 5.47 -7.35 21.79
CA ARG A 137 6.93 -7.07 21.82
C ARG A 137 7.54 -6.85 20.43
N LYS A 138 7.03 -7.51 19.39
CA LYS A 138 7.61 -7.47 18.04
C LYS A 138 6.57 -7.79 16.97
N ASN A 139 6.72 -7.18 15.78
CA ASN A 139 5.82 -7.37 14.65
C ASN A 139 4.36 -7.12 15.02
N CYS A 140 4.11 -6.02 15.69
CA CYS A 140 2.83 -5.63 16.26
C CYS A 140 1.82 -5.19 15.19
N SER A 141 0.58 -4.84 15.61
CA SER A 141 -0.50 -4.60 14.67
C SER A 141 -0.35 -3.26 13.95
N PHE A 142 -0.05 -2.19 14.66
CA PHE A 142 -0.05 -0.82 14.12
C PHE A 142 1.30 -0.47 13.47
N VAL A 143 1.32 -0.02 12.22
CA VAL A 143 0.30 -0.05 11.18
C VAL A 143 0.52 -1.25 10.24
N SER A 144 -0.44 -1.53 9.33
CA SER A 144 -0.33 -2.69 8.44
C SER A 144 0.74 -2.54 7.35
N GLY A 145 1.79 -3.37 7.42
CA GLY A 145 2.84 -3.39 6.39
C GLY A 145 2.36 -3.98 5.05
N GLU A 146 1.44 -4.94 5.06
CA GLU A 146 0.89 -5.53 3.84
C GLU A 146 -0.08 -4.57 3.13
N ALA A 147 -0.87 -3.78 3.89
CA ALA A 147 -1.65 -2.69 3.30
C ALA A 147 -0.73 -1.61 2.71
N SER A 148 0.34 -1.23 3.44
CA SER A 148 1.33 -0.26 2.98
C SER A 148 1.98 -0.69 1.66
N THR A 149 2.51 -1.92 1.56
CA THR A 149 3.09 -2.43 0.31
C THR A 149 2.05 -2.61 -0.79
N GLY A 150 0.82 -2.97 -0.44
CA GLY A 150 -0.29 -3.07 -1.38
C GLY A 150 -0.61 -1.71 -2.03
N PHE A 151 -0.76 -0.65 -1.23
CA PHE A 151 -1.00 0.70 -1.75
C PHE A 151 0.24 1.32 -2.41
N TRP A 152 1.45 0.83 -2.14
CA TRP A 152 2.63 1.23 -2.90
C TRP A 152 2.51 0.92 -4.40
N MET A 153 1.67 -0.02 -4.82
CA MET A 153 1.40 -0.31 -6.24
C MET A 153 0.93 0.92 -7.04
N VAL A 154 0.44 1.96 -6.37
CA VAL A 154 0.14 3.27 -6.97
C VAL A 154 1.41 3.93 -7.56
N ALA A 155 2.58 3.70 -6.97
CA ALA A 155 3.83 4.26 -7.48
C ALA A 155 4.21 3.70 -8.87
N PRO A 156 4.33 2.37 -9.09
CA PRO A 156 4.58 1.83 -10.42
C PRO A 156 3.46 2.13 -11.42
N ALA A 157 2.18 2.13 -11.01
CA ALA A 157 1.08 2.51 -11.88
C ALA A 157 1.20 3.97 -12.36
N SER A 158 1.67 4.88 -11.50
CA SER A 158 1.78 6.31 -11.81
C SER A 158 2.84 6.65 -12.87
N VAL A 159 3.85 5.81 -13.04
CA VAL A 159 4.93 6.00 -14.01
C VAL A 159 4.67 5.33 -15.36
N LEU A 160 3.58 4.58 -15.50
CA LEU A 160 3.16 4.00 -16.78
C LEU A 160 2.77 5.10 -17.78
N PRO A 161 2.99 4.85 -19.08
CA PRO A 161 2.52 5.75 -20.12
C PRO A 161 0.99 5.74 -20.22
N PRO A 162 0.35 6.85 -20.62
CA PRO A 162 -1.01 6.80 -21.10
C PRO A 162 -1.09 5.88 -22.34
N PRO A 163 -2.18 5.12 -22.60
CA PRO A 163 -3.43 5.07 -21.87
C PRO A 163 -3.42 4.10 -20.65
N TRP A 164 -2.31 3.38 -20.41
CA TRP A 164 -2.23 2.32 -19.40
C TRP A 164 -2.29 2.83 -17.96
N ARG A 165 -1.95 4.11 -17.74
CA ARG A 165 -1.87 4.69 -16.40
C ARG A 165 -3.19 4.65 -15.64
N ALA A 166 -4.29 5.05 -16.27
CA ALA A 166 -5.59 5.09 -15.59
C ALA A 166 -6.07 3.70 -15.15
N PRO A 167 -6.15 2.69 -16.03
CA PRO A 167 -6.53 1.35 -15.60
C PRO A 167 -5.56 0.74 -14.58
N ALA A 168 -4.26 1.00 -14.70
CA ALA A 168 -3.27 0.53 -13.73
C ALA A 168 -3.44 1.21 -12.35
N MET A 169 -3.83 2.48 -12.30
CA MET A 169 -4.15 3.16 -11.04
C MET A 169 -5.36 2.52 -10.36
N VAL A 170 -6.43 2.22 -11.11
CA VAL A 170 -7.61 1.52 -10.56
C VAL A 170 -7.20 0.15 -10.03
N ALA A 171 -6.43 -0.61 -10.81
CA ALA A 171 -5.94 -1.92 -10.40
C ALA A 171 -5.03 -1.84 -9.14
N ALA A 172 -4.18 -0.80 -9.04
CA ALA A 172 -3.31 -0.58 -7.89
C ALA A 172 -4.11 -0.28 -6.60
N PHE A 173 -5.15 0.55 -6.69
CA PHE A 173 -6.05 0.77 -5.55
C PHE A 173 -6.82 -0.50 -5.18
N ALA A 174 -7.38 -1.22 -6.16
CA ALA A 174 -8.06 -2.49 -5.92
C ALA A 174 -7.12 -3.51 -5.25
N PHE A 175 -5.86 -3.56 -5.68
CA PHE A 175 -4.83 -4.40 -5.07
C PHE A 175 -4.56 -4.01 -3.60
N GLY A 176 -4.39 -2.72 -3.30
CA GLY A 176 -4.19 -2.22 -1.95
C GLY A 176 -5.38 -2.52 -1.02
N PHE A 177 -6.61 -2.34 -1.52
CA PHE A 177 -7.83 -2.69 -0.79
C PHE A 177 -7.95 -4.21 -0.59
N GLY A 178 -7.66 -5.03 -1.61
CA GLY A 178 -7.64 -6.49 -1.50
C GLY A 178 -6.64 -6.99 -0.46
N ALA A 179 -5.42 -6.46 -0.48
CA ALA A 179 -4.41 -6.76 0.54
C ALA A 179 -4.91 -6.39 1.95
N SER A 180 -5.54 -5.21 2.10
CA SER A 180 -6.08 -4.74 3.37
C SER A 180 -7.22 -5.63 3.88
N LEU A 181 -8.17 -5.96 3.01
CA LEU A 181 -9.31 -6.82 3.34
C LEU A 181 -8.85 -8.20 3.82
N LEU A 182 -7.87 -8.77 3.13
CA LEU A 182 -7.30 -10.05 3.53
C LEU A 182 -6.66 -9.98 4.93
N ARG A 183 -6.00 -8.86 5.27
CA ARG A 183 -5.41 -8.68 6.61
C ARG A 183 -6.46 -8.56 7.72
N LEU A 184 -7.60 -7.94 7.43
CA LEU A 184 -8.75 -7.91 8.34
C LEU A 184 -9.33 -9.32 8.51
N ALA A 185 -9.56 -10.03 7.43
CA ALA A 185 -10.11 -11.39 7.43
C ALA A 185 -9.26 -12.39 8.22
N PHE A 186 -7.94 -12.24 8.21
CA PHE A 186 -7.01 -13.05 9.01
C PHE A 186 -6.94 -12.68 10.50
N GLY A 187 -7.61 -11.62 10.94
CA GLY A 187 -7.41 -11.07 12.28
C GLY A 187 -5.99 -10.56 12.52
N GLY A 188 -5.30 -10.18 11.45
CA GLY A 188 -3.92 -9.72 11.49
C GLY A 188 -3.77 -8.24 11.79
N HIS A 189 -4.80 -7.44 11.49
CA HIS A 189 -4.80 -6.00 11.65
C HIS A 189 -6.23 -5.48 11.90
N TYR A 190 -6.34 -4.31 12.52
CA TYR A 190 -7.58 -3.57 12.67
C TYR A 190 -7.83 -2.65 11.45
N LEU A 191 -9.04 -2.07 11.37
CA LEU A 191 -9.41 -1.10 10.32
C LEU A 191 -8.47 0.10 10.31
N SER A 192 -8.20 0.69 11.48
CA SER A 192 -7.26 1.82 11.62
C SER A 192 -5.85 1.46 11.10
N ASP A 193 -5.35 0.24 11.38
CA ASP A 193 -4.01 -0.20 10.97
C ASP A 193 -3.87 -0.25 9.44
N VAL A 194 -4.86 -0.78 8.73
CA VAL A 194 -4.82 -0.92 7.27
C VAL A 194 -5.04 0.41 6.58
N LEU A 195 -5.96 1.23 7.07
CA LEU A 195 -6.22 2.56 6.51
C LEU A 195 -5.00 3.46 6.64
N LEU A 196 -4.42 3.55 7.84
CA LEU A 196 -3.26 4.39 8.08
C LEU A 196 -2.00 3.87 7.37
N GLY A 197 -1.80 2.54 7.33
CA GLY A 197 -0.70 1.95 6.57
C GLY A 197 -0.75 2.31 5.07
N GLY A 198 -1.93 2.26 4.47
CA GLY A 198 -2.16 2.69 3.08
C GLY A 198 -1.96 4.19 2.89
N LEU A 199 -2.58 5.03 3.74
CA LEU A 199 -2.54 6.49 3.63
C LEU A 199 -1.11 7.04 3.84
N ILE A 200 -0.36 6.53 4.81
CA ILE A 200 1.05 6.89 5.02
C ILE A 200 1.84 6.64 3.73
N THR A 201 1.65 5.48 3.11
CA THR A 201 2.35 5.14 1.86
C THR A 201 1.95 6.05 0.71
N LEU A 202 0.67 6.37 0.54
CA LEU A 202 0.18 7.31 -0.49
C LEU A 202 0.74 8.72 -0.28
N ILE A 203 0.84 9.17 0.96
CA ILE A 203 1.47 10.46 1.33
C ILE A 203 2.95 10.44 0.93
N VAL A 204 3.69 9.39 1.27
CA VAL A 204 5.11 9.24 0.90
C VAL A 204 5.28 9.23 -0.62
N VAL A 205 4.45 8.49 -1.35
CA VAL A 205 4.45 8.45 -2.81
C VAL A 205 4.28 9.87 -3.39
N GLU A 206 3.34 10.65 -2.86
CA GLU A 206 3.10 12.02 -3.34
C GLU A 206 4.22 13.00 -2.98
N ILE A 207 4.81 12.88 -1.80
CA ILE A 207 5.95 13.71 -1.36
C ILE A 207 7.17 13.42 -2.24
N VAL A 208 7.56 12.15 -2.35
CA VAL A 208 8.74 11.75 -3.15
C VAL A 208 8.55 12.10 -4.62
N ARG A 209 7.33 11.94 -5.16
CA ARG A 209 7.00 12.37 -6.51
C ARG A 209 7.29 13.84 -6.75
N ARG A 210 6.98 14.72 -5.79
CA ARG A 210 7.22 16.16 -5.88
C ARG A 210 8.70 16.51 -5.79
N VAL A 211 9.46 15.80 -4.96
CA VAL A 211 10.91 15.99 -4.86
C VAL A 211 11.57 15.63 -6.18
N ILE A 212 11.16 14.54 -6.82
CA ILE A 212 11.75 14.08 -8.08
C ILE A 212 11.26 14.88 -9.30
N TRP A 213 10.00 15.35 -9.28
CA TRP A 213 9.39 16.16 -10.35
C TRP A 213 8.76 17.46 -9.80
N PRO A 214 9.57 18.48 -9.40
CA PRO A 214 9.09 19.67 -8.67
C PRO A 214 8.03 20.50 -9.40
N LYS A 215 8.08 20.52 -10.74
CA LYS A 215 7.15 21.32 -11.58
C LYS A 215 5.83 20.61 -11.88
N GLY A 216 5.42 19.64 -11.07
CA GLY A 216 4.22 18.84 -11.35
C GLY A 216 4.39 17.92 -12.56
N GLY A 217 5.62 17.80 -13.06
CA GLY A 217 5.99 16.90 -14.13
C GLY A 217 5.63 15.46 -13.76
N ARG A 218 5.32 14.68 -14.77
CA ARG A 218 5.17 13.22 -14.70
C ARG A 218 6.32 12.62 -15.49
N GLU A 219 6.53 11.31 -15.29
CA GLU A 219 7.46 10.58 -16.14
C GLU A 219 7.11 10.85 -17.62
N ASN A 220 8.04 11.51 -18.34
CA ASN A 220 7.90 11.73 -19.77
C ASN A 220 8.40 10.48 -20.48
N VAL A 221 7.49 9.64 -20.91
CA VAL A 221 7.80 8.46 -21.72
C VAL A 221 8.12 8.94 -23.15
N LYS A 222 9.38 9.34 -23.38
CA LYS A 222 9.88 9.64 -24.73
C LYS A 222 9.72 8.37 -25.57
N GLY A 223 8.98 8.47 -26.67
CA GLY A 223 8.78 7.38 -27.63
C GLY A 223 7.35 6.83 -27.71
N TYR A 224 6.43 7.31 -26.90
CA TYR A 224 5.02 6.99 -27.05
C TYR A 224 4.36 8.03 -27.96
N ASP A 225 4.30 7.71 -29.26
CA ASP A 225 3.67 8.55 -30.26
C ASP A 225 2.13 8.39 -30.20
N PHE A 226 1.49 9.31 -29.47
CA PHE A 226 0.04 9.36 -29.34
C PHE A 226 -0.69 9.59 -30.65
N ASP A 227 -0.06 10.29 -31.59
CA ASP A 227 -0.65 10.60 -32.88
C ASP A 227 -0.75 9.35 -33.75
N ARG A 228 0.17 8.39 -33.58
CA ARG A 228 0.09 7.08 -34.23
C ARG A 228 -1.07 6.23 -33.74
N LEU A 229 -1.43 6.31 -32.46
CA LEU A 229 -2.56 5.55 -31.90
C LEU A 229 -3.90 6.18 -32.28
N ARG A 230 -3.96 7.51 -32.29
CA ARG A 230 -5.18 8.25 -32.67
C ARG A 230 -5.56 8.05 -34.15
N LYS A 231 -4.55 7.85 -35.00
CA LYS A 231 -4.77 7.57 -36.46
C LYS A 231 -5.18 6.13 -36.76
N LYS A 232 -5.06 5.19 -35.79
CA LYS A 232 -5.42 3.77 -35.98
C LYS A 232 -6.81 3.39 -35.49
N THR A 233 -7.57 4.30 -34.88
CA THR A 233 -8.94 4.09 -34.49
C THR A 233 -9.82 5.11 -35.22
N PRO A 234 -10.27 4.85 -36.46
CA PRO A 234 -11.34 5.63 -37.04
C PRO A 234 -12.58 5.39 -36.17
N LEU A 235 -13.15 6.47 -35.65
CA LEU A 235 -14.48 6.44 -35.04
C LEU A 235 -15.47 6.07 -36.17
N THR A 236 -15.92 4.84 -36.16
CA THR A 236 -17.13 4.41 -36.85
C THR A 236 -18.35 4.60 -35.95
#